data_11371e231240b3ffe5f8cfcfe1b3bb87
#
_entry.id   11371e231240b3ffe5f8cfcfe1b3bb87
#
_cell.length_a   1.000
_cell.length_b   1.000
_cell.length_c   1.000
_cell.angle_alpha   90.00
_cell.angle_beta   90.00
_cell.angle_gamma   90.00
#
_symmetry.space_group_name_H-M   'P 1'
#
loop_
_entity.id
_entity.type
_entity.pdbx_description
1 polymer ?
#
loop_
_entity_poly.entity_id
_entity_poly.type
_entity_poly.pdbx_seq_one_letter_code
_entity_poly.pdbx_strand_id
1 'polypeptide(L)'
;MQCGLEPAPAPAGVIDLIDASVGEPVTASTEQRLMESDLVARMYDRFWRPTFVRMLAGKGAGASVGGLAGELFIHKHSLSLDDRPGPWLDLSCGPGAFARALAASAPGALIVGLDISRAMLEVAAQRTGGYTNVVLVRADAHSLPFVDGSFNGVNNAGALHAYDDPELVFREIRRVLRPGGLYVGSTFAEAPSLLGRIAARAAGIRRFEPAELRAWLQRIGFADYEDVRLGGALVFRVRRP
;
A
#
# COMPACT_ATOMS: atom_id res chain seq x y z
N MET A 1 29.51 25.39 9.86
CA MET A 1 29.30 25.22 8.42
C MET A 1 28.06 24.36 8.26
N GLN A 2 26.90 24.99 8.02
CA GLN A 2 25.66 24.28 7.66
C GLN A 2 25.81 23.83 6.21
N CYS A 3 25.82 22.55 5.99
CA CYS A 3 25.76 21.98 4.65
C CYS A 3 24.32 22.17 4.13
N GLY A 4 24.10 23.26 3.41
CA GLY A 4 22.83 23.55 2.74
C GLY A 4 22.65 22.65 1.53
N LEU A 5 22.19 21.43 1.77
CA LEU A 5 21.56 20.64 0.72
C LEU A 5 20.12 21.13 0.62
N GLU A 6 19.85 21.97 -0.39
CA GLU A 6 18.46 22.21 -0.78
C GLU A 6 17.82 20.88 -1.13
N PRO A 7 16.60 20.59 -0.65
CA PRO A 7 15.90 19.38 -1.02
C PRO A 7 15.77 19.34 -2.55
N ALA A 8 16.10 18.22 -3.15
CA ALA A 8 15.96 18.07 -4.59
C ALA A 8 14.49 18.30 -4.98
N PRO A 9 14.22 18.99 -6.12
CA PRO A 9 12.84 19.29 -6.54
C PRO A 9 12.02 18.01 -6.70
N ALA A 10 10.71 18.09 -6.41
CA ALA A 10 9.81 16.95 -6.60
C ALA A 10 9.87 16.42 -8.05
N PRO A 11 9.71 15.10 -8.26
CA PRO A 11 9.65 14.55 -9.60
C PRO A 11 8.52 15.21 -10.42
N ALA A 12 8.73 15.42 -11.71
CA ALA A 12 7.69 15.98 -12.57
C ALA A 12 6.40 15.15 -12.49
N GLY A 13 5.28 15.80 -12.19
CA GLY A 13 3.98 15.13 -12.04
C GLY A 13 3.71 14.52 -10.64
N VAL A 14 4.56 14.78 -9.64
CA VAL A 14 4.36 14.38 -8.26
C VAL A 14 4.13 15.60 -7.38
N ILE A 15 3.10 15.59 -6.56
CA ILE A 15 2.85 16.59 -5.51
C ILE A 15 3.60 16.13 -4.26
N ASP A 16 4.64 16.84 -3.86
CA ASP A 16 5.43 16.55 -2.65
C ASP A 16 4.87 17.35 -1.48
N LEU A 17 4.36 16.65 -0.47
CA LEU A 17 3.77 17.24 0.74
C LEU A 17 4.58 16.88 2.01
N ILE A 18 5.75 16.28 1.85
CA ILE A 18 6.68 16.09 2.96
C ILE A 18 7.45 17.39 3.17
N ASP A 19 7.28 17.97 4.34
CA ASP A 19 7.98 19.21 4.70
C ASP A 19 9.49 18.95 4.79
N ALA A 20 10.22 19.55 3.88
CA ALA A 20 11.69 19.48 3.84
C ALA A 20 12.36 20.03 5.10
N SER A 21 11.66 20.85 5.90
CA SER A 21 12.18 21.40 7.16
C SER A 21 12.18 20.38 8.30
N VAL A 22 11.35 19.34 8.21
CA VAL A 22 11.24 18.25 9.21
C VAL A 22 12.28 17.17 8.96
N GLY A 23 12.93 17.17 7.81
CA GLY A 23 13.85 16.13 7.37
C GLY A 23 13.13 14.87 6.85
N GLU A 24 13.91 13.95 6.26
CA GLU A 24 13.38 12.61 5.92
C GLU A 24 12.90 11.94 7.22
N PRO A 25 11.77 11.20 7.20
CA PRO A 25 11.22 10.56 8.39
C PRO A 25 12.29 9.74 9.12
N VAL A 26 12.57 10.10 10.37
CA VAL A 26 13.71 9.58 11.17
C VAL A 26 13.57 8.08 11.47
N THR A 27 12.41 7.49 11.24
CA THR A 27 12.05 6.11 11.58
C THR A 27 12.11 5.14 10.40
N ALA A 28 12.83 5.48 9.32
CA ALA A 28 12.94 4.57 8.19
C ALA A 28 13.52 3.21 8.61
N SER A 29 12.69 2.17 8.62
CA SER A 29 13.13 0.79 8.79
C SER A 29 14.19 0.44 7.74
N THR A 30 15.01 -0.58 7.98
CA THR A 30 15.99 -1.04 6.97
C THR A 30 15.31 -1.36 5.64
N GLU A 31 14.07 -1.84 5.69
CA GLU A 31 13.24 -2.15 4.53
C GLU A 31 12.83 -0.86 3.78
N GLN A 32 12.44 0.17 4.50
CA GLN A 32 12.08 1.48 3.95
C GLN A 32 13.28 2.15 3.26
N ARG A 33 14.48 2.09 3.86
CA ARG A 33 15.73 2.59 3.24
C ARG A 33 16.10 1.86 1.95
N LEU A 34 15.85 0.54 1.87
CA LEU A 34 16.05 -0.21 0.64
C LEU A 34 15.08 0.23 -0.47
N MET A 35 13.85 0.61 -0.12
CA MET A 35 12.84 1.10 -1.06
C MET A 35 13.13 2.52 -1.58
N GLU A 36 14.08 3.24 -1.00
CA GLU A 36 14.56 4.55 -1.49
C GLU A 36 15.64 4.42 -2.58
N SER A 37 16.11 3.20 -2.87
CA SER A 37 17.08 2.96 -3.93
C SER A 37 16.41 2.97 -5.30
N ASP A 38 16.92 3.81 -6.22
CA ASP A 38 16.47 3.87 -7.62
C ASP A 38 16.50 2.50 -8.32
N LEU A 39 17.54 1.72 -8.04
CA LEU A 39 17.68 0.39 -8.61
C LEU A 39 16.57 -0.55 -8.13
N VAL A 40 16.28 -0.53 -6.83
CA VAL A 40 15.20 -1.33 -6.23
C VAL A 40 13.85 -0.88 -6.79
N ALA A 41 13.58 0.41 -6.86
CA ALA A 41 12.34 0.95 -7.39
C ALA A 41 12.08 0.51 -8.86
N ARG A 42 13.10 0.59 -9.73
CA ARG A 42 13.00 0.16 -11.13
C ARG A 42 12.76 -1.33 -11.31
N MET A 43 13.35 -2.14 -10.43
CA MET A 43 13.30 -3.61 -10.49
C MET A 43 12.20 -4.20 -9.59
N TYR A 44 11.47 -3.36 -8.84
CA TYR A 44 10.54 -3.77 -7.79
C TYR A 44 9.51 -4.79 -8.28
N ASP A 45 8.71 -4.44 -9.29
CA ASP A 45 7.63 -5.30 -9.79
C ASP A 45 8.14 -6.57 -10.48
N ARG A 46 9.33 -6.50 -11.10
CA ARG A 46 9.85 -7.61 -11.91
C ARG A 46 10.60 -8.66 -11.09
N PHE A 47 11.33 -8.23 -10.05
CA PHE A 47 12.22 -9.11 -9.30
C PHE A 47 11.96 -9.08 -7.80
N TRP A 48 11.85 -7.87 -7.19
CA TRP A 48 11.77 -7.74 -5.75
C TRP A 48 10.42 -8.25 -5.22
N ARG A 49 9.31 -7.70 -5.69
CA ARG A 49 7.97 -8.09 -5.24
C ARG A 49 7.68 -9.59 -5.45
N PRO A 50 7.89 -10.19 -6.64
CA PRO A 50 7.64 -11.61 -6.83
C PRO A 50 8.52 -12.50 -5.96
N THR A 51 9.80 -12.13 -5.76
CA THR A 51 10.74 -12.88 -4.92
C THR A 51 10.33 -12.81 -3.46
N PHE A 52 10.00 -11.60 -2.98
CA PHE A 52 9.59 -11.35 -1.62
C PHE A 52 8.26 -12.05 -1.28
N VAL A 53 7.27 -11.93 -2.15
CA VAL A 53 5.99 -12.65 -2.01
C VAL A 53 6.22 -14.17 -1.99
N ARG A 54 7.05 -14.71 -2.89
CA ARG A 54 7.35 -16.15 -2.92
C ARG A 54 8.10 -16.63 -1.68
N MET A 55 8.99 -15.82 -1.15
CA MET A 55 9.75 -16.13 0.07
C MET A 55 8.86 -16.15 1.31
N LEU A 56 7.97 -15.17 1.45
CA LEU A 56 7.13 -14.98 2.64
C LEU A 56 5.81 -15.74 2.60
N ALA A 57 5.19 -15.80 1.43
CA ALA A 57 3.90 -16.48 1.26
C ALA A 57 4.05 -17.97 0.87
N GLY A 58 5.29 -18.41 0.55
CA GLY A 58 5.60 -19.77 0.16
C GLY A 58 5.47 -20.02 -1.35
N LYS A 59 6.11 -21.13 -1.81
CA LYS A 59 6.20 -21.48 -3.25
C LYS A 59 4.85 -21.67 -3.96
N GLY A 60 3.77 -21.93 -3.19
CA GLY A 60 2.42 -22.11 -3.73
C GLY A 60 1.62 -20.82 -3.90
N ALA A 61 1.88 -19.77 -3.12
CA ALA A 61 1.04 -18.57 -3.10
C ALA A 61 1.13 -17.76 -4.40
N GLY A 62 2.34 -17.60 -4.95
CA GLY A 62 2.52 -16.89 -6.22
C GLY A 62 1.91 -17.60 -7.43
N ALA A 63 1.90 -18.94 -7.43
CA ALA A 63 1.29 -19.74 -8.49
C ALA A 63 -0.24 -19.83 -8.33
N SER A 64 -0.75 -19.88 -7.09
CA SER A 64 -2.18 -20.01 -6.80
C SER A 64 -2.98 -18.73 -7.09
N VAL A 65 -2.32 -17.57 -7.14
CA VAL A 65 -2.97 -16.27 -7.35
C VAL A 65 -2.71 -15.70 -8.76
N GLY A 66 -1.89 -16.36 -9.58
CA GLY A 66 -1.51 -15.80 -10.89
C GLY A 66 -0.52 -14.63 -10.81
N GLY A 67 0.28 -14.56 -9.74
CA GLY A 67 1.26 -13.49 -9.52
C GLY A 67 0.63 -12.11 -9.35
N LEU A 68 1.31 -11.08 -9.83
CA LEU A 68 0.82 -9.68 -9.74
C LEU A 68 -0.54 -9.50 -10.44
N ALA A 69 -0.77 -10.17 -11.59
CA ALA A 69 -2.03 -10.06 -12.32
C ALA A 69 -3.22 -10.57 -11.51
N GLY A 70 -3.05 -11.69 -10.82
CA GLY A 70 -4.09 -12.24 -9.94
C GLY A 70 -4.33 -11.38 -8.69
N GLU A 71 -3.27 -10.82 -8.12
CA GLU A 71 -3.39 -9.90 -7.00
C GLU A 71 -4.14 -8.63 -7.41
N LEU A 72 -3.79 -8.02 -8.53
CA LEU A 72 -4.51 -6.90 -9.13
C LEU A 72 -6.00 -7.22 -9.35
N PHE A 73 -6.29 -8.41 -9.87
CA PHE A 73 -7.68 -8.86 -10.08
C PHE A 73 -8.45 -8.92 -8.76
N ILE A 74 -7.88 -9.54 -7.72
CA ILE A 74 -8.53 -9.68 -6.40
C ILE A 74 -8.79 -8.30 -5.78
N HIS A 75 -7.80 -7.42 -5.77
CA HIS A 75 -7.95 -6.08 -5.19
C HIS A 75 -9.01 -5.25 -5.93
N LYS A 76 -8.99 -5.25 -7.27
CA LYS A 76 -9.99 -4.55 -8.09
C LYS A 76 -11.40 -5.03 -7.80
N HIS A 77 -11.59 -6.35 -7.77
CA HIS A 77 -12.90 -6.95 -7.51
C HIS A 77 -13.37 -6.65 -6.09
N SER A 78 -12.48 -6.73 -5.11
CA SER A 78 -12.79 -6.42 -3.71
C SER A 78 -13.13 -4.95 -3.47
N LEU A 79 -12.63 -4.02 -4.29
CA LEU A 79 -12.99 -2.59 -4.23
C LEU A 79 -14.36 -2.29 -4.85
N SER A 80 -14.94 -3.21 -5.63
CA SER A 80 -16.20 -2.99 -6.36
C SER A 80 -16.16 -1.73 -7.24
N LEU A 81 -15.10 -1.58 -8.05
CA LEU A 81 -14.85 -0.38 -8.85
C LEU A 81 -15.97 -0.05 -9.82
N ASP A 82 -16.62 -1.07 -10.38
CA ASP A 82 -17.68 -0.93 -11.38
C ASP A 82 -18.95 -0.29 -10.80
N ASP A 83 -19.17 -0.47 -9.49
CA ASP A 83 -20.35 -0.01 -8.78
C ASP A 83 -20.16 1.37 -8.11
N ARG A 84 -18.95 1.93 -8.13
CA ARG A 84 -18.60 3.11 -7.34
C ARG A 84 -17.80 4.13 -8.14
N PRO A 85 -18.31 5.36 -8.30
CA PRO A 85 -17.50 6.44 -8.85
C PRO A 85 -16.40 6.83 -7.85
N GLY A 86 -15.14 6.95 -8.28
CA GLY A 86 -14.05 7.39 -7.40
C GLY A 86 -14.34 8.67 -6.60
N PRO A 87 -13.40 9.31 -5.96
CA PRO A 87 -11.96 9.01 -6.04
C PRO A 87 -11.51 7.77 -5.24
N TRP A 88 -10.38 7.20 -5.68
CA TRP A 88 -9.74 6.03 -5.08
C TRP A 88 -8.33 6.39 -4.64
N LEU A 89 -7.92 5.90 -3.47
CA LEU A 89 -6.55 6.03 -2.97
C LEU A 89 -5.81 4.69 -3.10
N ASP A 90 -4.68 4.70 -3.79
CA ASP A 90 -3.69 3.62 -3.77
C ASP A 90 -2.58 4.02 -2.78
N LEU A 91 -2.70 3.52 -1.55
CA LEU A 91 -1.84 3.88 -0.42
C LEU A 91 -0.59 3.00 -0.41
N SER A 92 0.58 3.61 -0.29
CA SER A 92 1.90 2.99 -0.52
C SER A 92 1.95 2.35 -1.91
N CYS A 93 1.68 3.18 -2.91
CA CYS A 93 1.48 2.75 -4.30
C CYS A 93 2.75 2.20 -4.96
N GLY A 94 3.94 2.40 -4.34
CA GLY A 94 5.22 2.00 -4.89
C GLY A 94 5.41 2.53 -6.31
N PRO A 95 5.87 1.68 -7.25
CA PRO A 95 6.09 2.10 -8.64
C PRO A 95 4.79 2.15 -9.48
N GLY A 96 3.62 2.25 -8.86
CA GLY A 96 2.34 2.56 -9.48
C GLY A 96 1.64 1.40 -10.20
N ALA A 97 1.90 0.14 -9.85
CA ALA A 97 1.26 -0.99 -10.52
C ALA A 97 -0.25 -1.04 -10.28
N PHE A 98 -0.67 -0.87 -9.02
CA PHE A 98 -2.09 -0.84 -8.66
C PHE A 98 -2.76 0.47 -9.12
N ALA A 99 -2.11 1.62 -8.96
CA ALA A 99 -2.65 2.90 -9.45
C ALA A 99 -3.00 2.82 -10.94
N ARG A 100 -2.13 2.25 -11.78
CA ARG A 100 -2.39 2.05 -13.21
C ARG A 100 -3.54 1.08 -13.47
N ALA A 101 -3.60 -0.03 -12.73
CA ALA A 101 -4.66 -1.02 -12.89
C ALA A 101 -6.03 -0.45 -12.50
N LEU A 102 -6.08 0.35 -11.43
CA LEU A 102 -7.29 1.07 -11.02
C LEU A 102 -7.70 2.11 -12.07
N ALA A 103 -6.75 2.92 -12.56
CA ALA A 103 -6.98 3.94 -13.57
C ALA A 103 -7.52 3.37 -14.87
N ALA A 104 -6.94 2.27 -15.34
CA ALA A 104 -7.41 1.56 -16.53
C ALA A 104 -8.81 0.96 -16.37
N SER A 105 -9.18 0.57 -15.14
CA SER A 105 -10.49 -0.05 -14.87
C SER A 105 -11.60 0.96 -14.61
N ALA A 106 -11.24 2.16 -14.17
CA ALA A 106 -12.18 3.24 -13.86
C ALA A 106 -11.70 4.55 -14.50
N PRO A 107 -11.75 4.67 -15.85
CA PRO A 107 -11.17 5.81 -16.56
C PRO A 107 -11.85 7.15 -16.25
N GLY A 108 -13.08 7.14 -15.75
CA GLY A 108 -13.81 8.32 -15.29
C GLY A 108 -13.57 8.69 -13.82
N ALA A 109 -12.78 7.91 -13.08
CA ALA A 109 -12.55 8.13 -11.67
C ALA A 109 -11.13 8.66 -11.42
N LEU A 110 -10.98 9.59 -10.49
CA LEU A 110 -9.66 10.04 -10.02
C LEU A 110 -9.02 8.93 -9.18
N ILE A 111 -7.78 8.60 -9.49
CA ILE A 111 -6.92 7.71 -8.72
C ILE A 111 -5.80 8.55 -8.12
N VAL A 112 -5.66 8.50 -6.81
CA VAL A 112 -4.55 9.12 -6.09
C VAL A 112 -3.58 8.01 -5.66
N GLY A 113 -2.37 8.03 -6.19
CA GLY A 113 -1.28 7.15 -5.72
C GLY A 113 -0.44 7.90 -4.69
N LEU A 114 -0.34 7.37 -3.47
CA LEU A 114 0.46 7.98 -2.41
C LEU A 114 1.57 7.03 -1.99
N ASP A 115 2.78 7.56 -1.88
CA ASP A 115 3.93 6.85 -1.30
C ASP A 115 4.85 7.83 -0.57
N ILE A 116 5.60 7.33 0.38
CA ILE A 116 6.61 8.12 1.08
C ILE A 116 7.93 8.15 0.30
N SER A 117 8.23 7.10 -0.45
CA SER A 117 9.47 6.94 -1.21
C SER A 117 9.47 7.77 -2.48
N ARG A 118 10.41 8.71 -2.55
CA ARG A 118 10.64 9.53 -3.75
C ARG A 118 11.02 8.67 -4.95
N ALA A 119 11.95 7.72 -4.78
CA ALA A 119 12.41 6.84 -5.85
C ALA A 119 11.27 6.00 -6.44
N MET A 120 10.35 5.50 -5.60
CA MET A 120 9.16 4.79 -6.06
C MET A 120 8.25 5.68 -6.89
N LEU A 121 8.01 6.92 -6.45
CA LEU A 121 7.15 7.87 -7.15
C LEU A 121 7.75 8.36 -8.47
N GLU A 122 9.06 8.47 -8.58
CA GLU A 122 9.73 8.75 -9.87
C GLU A 122 9.45 7.67 -10.91
N VAL A 123 9.53 6.42 -10.50
CA VAL A 123 9.17 5.28 -11.37
C VAL A 123 7.67 5.26 -11.65
N ALA A 124 6.84 5.54 -10.65
CA ALA A 124 5.40 5.62 -10.81
C ALA A 124 5.00 6.71 -11.82
N ALA A 125 5.60 7.91 -11.75
CA ALA A 125 5.34 9.02 -12.65
C ALA A 125 5.65 8.64 -14.11
N GLN A 126 6.78 7.99 -14.35
CA GLN A 126 7.13 7.48 -15.69
C GLN A 126 6.11 6.48 -16.21
N ARG A 127 5.60 5.59 -15.34
CA ARG A 127 4.69 4.51 -15.73
C ARG A 127 3.24 4.93 -15.81
N THR A 128 2.85 5.99 -15.12
CA THR A 128 1.47 6.52 -15.11
C THR A 128 1.27 7.68 -16.08
N GLY A 129 2.31 8.18 -16.74
CA GLY A 129 2.24 9.37 -17.62
C GLY A 129 1.25 9.28 -18.79
N GLY A 130 0.78 8.07 -19.13
CA GLY A 130 -0.29 7.86 -20.11
C GLY A 130 -1.72 7.94 -19.56
N TYR A 131 -1.88 8.09 -18.22
CA TYR A 131 -3.18 8.14 -17.56
C TYR A 131 -3.50 9.56 -17.12
N THR A 132 -4.57 10.13 -17.63
CA THR A 132 -5.01 11.50 -17.30
C THR A 132 -5.76 11.57 -15.96
N ASN A 133 -6.13 10.44 -15.41
CA ASN A 133 -6.91 10.30 -14.19
C ASN A 133 -6.06 9.82 -12.99
N VAL A 134 -4.74 9.87 -13.07
CA VAL A 134 -3.82 9.53 -11.96
C VAL A 134 -3.13 10.78 -11.45
N VAL A 135 -3.14 10.95 -10.13
CA VAL A 135 -2.36 11.97 -9.41
C VAL A 135 -1.44 11.25 -8.43
N LEU A 136 -0.17 11.61 -8.40
CA LEU A 136 0.81 11.05 -7.47
C LEU A 136 1.13 12.06 -6.36
N VAL A 137 1.16 11.58 -5.12
CA VAL A 137 1.40 12.40 -3.93
C VAL A 137 2.50 11.75 -3.10
N ARG A 138 3.52 12.52 -2.71
CA ARG A 138 4.50 12.12 -1.72
C ARG A 138 4.02 12.57 -0.34
N ALA A 139 3.69 11.63 0.54
CA ALA A 139 3.26 11.90 1.91
C ALA A 139 3.43 10.68 2.80
N ASP A 140 3.31 10.88 4.12
CA ASP A 140 3.33 9.81 5.11
C ASP A 140 1.92 9.21 5.30
N ALA A 141 1.84 7.87 5.28
CA ALA A 141 0.59 7.14 5.54
C ALA A 141 0.05 7.33 6.97
N HIS A 142 0.92 7.69 7.92
CA HIS A 142 0.53 7.96 9.31
C HIS A 142 -0.16 9.33 9.49
N SER A 143 -0.09 10.21 8.48
CA SER A 143 -0.73 11.53 8.48
C SER A 143 -1.15 11.89 7.06
N LEU A 144 -2.29 11.36 6.63
CA LEU A 144 -2.77 11.54 5.26
C LEU A 144 -3.22 12.99 5.00
N PRO A 145 -2.68 13.67 3.98
CA PRO A 145 -2.95 15.09 3.71
C PRO A 145 -4.29 15.30 2.99
N PHE A 146 -5.30 14.55 3.38
CA PHE A 146 -6.63 14.62 2.79
C PHE A 146 -7.69 14.93 3.85
N VAL A 147 -8.72 15.64 3.47
CA VAL A 147 -9.88 15.89 4.35
C VAL A 147 -10.67 14.61 4.60
N ASP A 148 -11.45 14.61 5.69
CA ASP A 148 -12.29 13.47 6.05
C ASP A 148 -13.28 13.12 4.94
N GLY A 149 -13.46 11.83 4.69
CA GLY A 149 -14.42 11.37 3.70
C GLY A 149 -14.09 11.72 2.25
N SER A 150 -12.81 11.84 1.90
CA SER A 150 -12.36 12.16 0.53
C SER A 150 -12.55 11.01 -0.46
N PHE A 151 -12.44 9.74 -0.01
CA PHE A 151 -12.34 8.59 -0.91
C PHE A 151 -13.50 7.62 -0.79
N ASN A 152 -13.93 7.05 -1.91
CA ASN A 152 -14.88 5.93 -1.95
C ASN A 152 -14.21 4.58 -1.64
N GLY A 153 -12.91 4.49 -1.81
CA GLY A 153 -12.15 3.32 -1.38
C GLY A 153 -10.66 3.59 -1.31
N VAL A 154 -10.01 2.77 -0.50
CA VAL A 154 -8.56 2.75 -0.29
C VAL A 154 -8.04 1.36 -0.61
N ASN A 155 -7.03 1.30 -1.46
CA ASN A 155 -6.22 0.12 -1.73
C ASN A 155 -4.90 0.23 -0.97
N ASN A 156 -4.44 -0.84 -0.32
CA ASN A 156 -3.11 -0.91 0.28
C ASN A 156 -2.52 -2.31 0.07
N ALA A 157 -1.74 -2.45 -0.99
CA ALA A 157 -1.28 -3.75 -1.45
C ALA A 157 0.14 -4.07 -0.97
N GLY A 158 0.23 -4.87 0.09
CA GLY A 158 1.50 -5.45 0.55
C GLY A 158 2.42 -4.49 1.31
N ALA A 159 1.89 -3.42 1.93
CA ALA A 159 2.69 -2.47 2.72
C ALA A 159 2.44 -2.55 4.23
N LEU A 160 1.37 -3.20 4.66
CA LEU A 160 0.93 -3.19 6.07
C LEU A 160 2.01 -3.67 7.06
N HIS A 161 2.84 -4.63 6.65
CA HIS A 161 3.92 -5.17 7.47
C HIS A 161 5.09 -4.19 7.68
N ALA A 162 5.21 -3.18 6.84
CA ALA A 162 6.29 -2.18 6.87
C ALA A 162 5.95 -0.94 7.71
N TYR A 163 4.72 -0.75 8.14
CA TYR A 163 4.35 0.38 8.98
C TYR A 163 4.82 0.20 10.43
N ASP A 164 5.43 1.23 11.00
CA ASP A 164 5.83 1.23 12.41
C ASP A 164 4.59 1.22 13.33
N ASP A 165 3.59 2.05 13.01
CA ASP A 165 2.29 2.09 13.68
C ASP A 165 1.12 1.84 12.70
N PRO A 166 0.77 0.58 12.42
CA PRO A 166 -0.36 0.26 11.55
C PRO A 166 -1.71 0.73 12.11
N GLU A 167 -1.84 0.91 13.42
CA GLU A 167 -3.10 1.38 14.02
C GLU A 167 -3.37 2.83 13.62
N LEU A 168 -2.36 3.67 13.65
CA LEU A 168 -2.48 5.05 13.20
C LEU A 168 -2.85 5.11 11.72
N VAL A 169 -2.20 4.28 10.89
CA VAL A 169 -2.53 4.19 9.46
C VAL A 169 -3.98 3.73 9.25
N PHE A 170 -4.48 2.74 10.00
CA PHE A 170 -5.89 2.33 9.90
C PHE A 170 -6.85 3.43 10.31
N ARG A 171 -6.52 4.24 11.32
CA ARG A 171 -7.34 5.40 11.74
C ARG A 171 -7.39 6.45 10.63
N GLU A 172 -6.26 6.74 9.99
CA GLU A 172 -6.18 7.67 8.87
C GLU A 172 -6.95 7.13 7.64
N ILE A 173 -6.79 5.85 7.29
CA ILE A 173 -7.59 5.22 6.23
C ILE A 173 -9.10 5.37 6.52
N ARG A 174 -9.51 5.07 7.75
CA ARG A 174 -10.92 5.22 8.15
C ARG A 174 -11.38 6.68 8.06
N ARG A 175 -10.55 7.63 8.47
CA ARG A 175 -10.85 9.06 8.43
C ARG A 175 -11.11 9.54 7.01
N VAL A 176 -10.23 9.17 6.08
CA VAL A 176 -10.32 9.64 4.68
C VAL A 176 -11.35 8.89 3.84
N LEU A 177 -11.81 7.72 4.24
CA LEU A 177 -12.90 7.00 3.58
C LEU A 177 -14.24 7.71 3.83
N ARG A 178 -15.11 7.74 2.84
CA ARG A 178 -16.52 8.13 3.00
C ARG A 178 -17.29 7.07 3.80
N PRO A 179 -18.40 7.43 4.46
CA PRO A 179 -19.36 6.43 4.92
C PRO A 179 -19.74 5.46 3.80
N GLY A 180 -19.73 4.17 4.07
CA GLY A 180 -19.89 3.11 3.07
C GLY A 180 -18.66 2.81 2.23
N GLY A 181 -17.57 3.57 2.35
CA GLY A 181 -16.32 3.36 1.62
C GLY A 181 -15.61 2.05 2.00
N LEU A 182 -14.85 1.48 1.07
CA LEU A 182 -14.16 0.21 1.23
C LEU A 182 -12.66 0.40 1.44
N TYR A 183 -12.09 -0.37 2.35
CA TYR A 183 -10.65 -0.56 2.47
C TYR A 183 -10.30 -1.99 2.09
N VAL A 184 -9.43 -2.15 1.12
CA VAL A 184 -8.85 -3.44 0.71
C VAL A 184 -7.36 -3.41 0.99
N GLY A 185 -6.90 -4.35 1.79
CA GLY A 185 -5.48 -4.49 2.13
C GLY A 185 -4.96 -5.88 1.84
N SER A 186 -3.66 -5.98 1.57
CA SER A 186 -2.96 -7.27 1.58
C SER A 186 -1.70 -7.22 2.43
N THR A 187 -1.40 -8.36 3.06
CA THR A 187 -0.27 -8.52 3.96
C THR A 187 0.13 -9.99 4.08
N PHE A 188 1.05 -10.30 4.99
CA PHE A 188 1.46 -11.67 5.27
C PHE A 188 0.74 -12.21 6.50
N ALA A 189 0.11 -13.37 6.33
CA ALA A 189 -0.49 -14.11 7.43
C ALA A 189 0.56 -14.78 8.31
N GLU A 190 0.25 -15.00 9.57
CA GLU A 190 1.09 -15.81 10.48
C GLU A 190 1.34 -17.20 9.89
N ALA A 191 2.57 -17.69 10.05
CA ALA A 191 2.91 -19.04 9.62
C ALA A 191 2.17 -20.07 10.48
N PRO A 192 1.62 -21.14 9.89
CA PRO A 192 0.87 -22.15 10.65
C PRO A 192 1.77 -22.94 11.62
N SER A 193 3.08 -23.02 11.37
CA SER A 193 4.03 -23.73 12.21
C SER A 193 4.75 -22.82 13.20
N LEU A 194 5.07 -23.34 14.39
CA LEU A 194 5.82 -22.62 15.43
C LEU A 194 7.20 -22.19 14.91
N LEU A 195 7.89 -23.06 14.18
CA LEU A 195 9.21 -22.75 13.57
C LEU A 195 9.11 -21.62 12.57
N GLY A 196 8.05 -21.59 11.74
CA GLY A 196 7.80 -20.51 10.79
C GLY A 196 7.55 -19.17 11.49
N ARG A 197 6.85 -19.17 12.63
CA ARG A 197 6.63 -17.96 13.45
C ARG A 197 7.94 -17.44 14.05
N ILE A 198 8.77 -18.34 14.58
CA ILE A 198 10.09 -17.99 15.13
C ILE A 198 10.97 -17.40 14.04
N ALA A 199 11.05 -18.04 12.86
CA ALA A 199 11.84 -17.56 11.73
C ALA A 199 11.37 -16.17 11.24
N ALA A 200 10.07 -15.94 11.13
CA ALA A 200 9.51 -14.64 10.73
C ALA A 200 9.86 -13.53 11.74
N ARG A 201 9.76 -13.82 13.05
CA ARG A 201 10.16 -12.89 14.11
C ARG A 201 11.65 -12.56 14.07
N ALA A 202 12.49 -13.57 13.88
CA ALA A 202 13.95 -13.41 13.73
C ALA A 202 14.32 -12.55 12.51
N ALA A 203 13.52 -12.63 11.44
CA ALA A 203 13.67 -11.80 10.24
C ALA A 203 13.07 -10.38 10.39
N GLY A 204 12.46 -10.03 11.52
CA GLY A 204 11.83 -8.73 11.77
C GLY A 204 10.56 -8.47 10.93
N ILE A 205 10.02 -9.48 10.28
CA ILE A 205 8.85 -9.33 9.39
C ILE A 205 7.57 -9.46 10.22
N ARG A 206 6.80 -8.39 10.27
CA ARG A 206 5.49 -8.40 10.91
C ARG A 206 4.52 -9.27 10.10
N ARG A 207 3.84 -10.17 10.79
CA ARG A 207 2.80 -11.03 10.24
C ARG A 207 1.52 -10.85 11.05
N PHE A 208 0.40 -11.12 10.42
CA PHE A 208 -0.91 -10.86 11.02
C PHE A 208 -1.72 -12.16 11.11
N GLU A 209 -2.28 -12.40 12.28
CA GLU A 209 -3.31 -13.42 12.43
C GLU A 209 -4.66 -12.83 12.00
N PRO A 210 -5.41 -13.47 11.08
CA PRO A 210 -6.66 -12.91 10.54
C PRO A 210 -7.68 -12.53 11.61
N ALA A 211 -7.82 -13.34 12.67
CA ALA A 211 -8.75 -13.05 13.75
C ALA A 211 -8.34 -11.81 14.57
N GLU A 212 -7.04 -11.62 14.83
CA GLU A 212 -6.51 -10.45 15.51
C GLU A 212 -6.67 -9.19 14.66
N LEU A 213 -6.36 -9.29 13.36
CA LEU A 213 -6.53 -8.18 12.42
C LEU A 213 -7.99 -7.76 12.31
N ARG A 214 -8.92 -8.72 12.24
CA ARG A 214 -10.37 -8.46 12.27
C ARG A 214 -10.77 -7.71 13.53
N ALA A 215 -10.38 -8.23 14.71
CA ALA A 215 -10.72 -7.61 16.00
C ALA A 215 -10.11 -6.20 16.11
N TRP A 216 -8.93 -5.99 15.56
CA TRP A 216 -8.26 -4.70 15.54
C TRP A 216 -9.02 -3.68 14.68
N LEU A 217 -9.33 -4.04 13.43
CA LEU A 217 -10.09 -3.18 12.52
C LEU A 217 -11.50 -2.86 13.05
N GLN A 218 -12.16 -3.83 13.69
CA GLN A 218 -13.47 -3.62 14.36
C GLN A 218 -13.36 -2.63 15.51
N ARG A 219 -12.32 -2.69 16.35
CA ARG A 219 -12.09 -1.71 17.44
C ARG A 219 -11.89 -0.29 16.90
N ILE A 220 -11.28 -0.14 15.72
CA ILE A 220 -11.12 1.15 15.05
C ILE A 220 -12.45 1.64 14.47
N GLY A 221 -13.45 0.77 14.33
CA GLY A 221 -14.79 1.10 13.86
C GLY A 221 -15.03 0.75 12.40
N PHE A 222 -14.29 -0.19 11.82
CA PHE A 222 -14.64 -0.81 10.56
C PHE A 222 -15.67 -1.92 10.76
N ALA A 223 -16.47 -2.19 9.72
CA ALA A 223 -17.45 -3.27 9.65
C ALA A 223 -17.19 -4.19 8.45
N ASP A 224 -17.97 -5.26 8.36
CA ASP A 224 -18.02 -6.16 7.21
C ASP A 224 -16.64 -6.71 6.81
N TYR A 225 -15.89 -7.22 7.79
CA TYR A 225 -14.59 -7.83 7.55
C TYR A 225 -14.75 -9.14 6.80
N GLU A 226 -14.11 -9.21 5.63
CA GLU A 226 -13.95 -10.41 4.84
C GLU A 226 -12.46 -10.62 4.53
N ASP A 227 -12.01 -11.87 4.47
CA ASP A 227 -10.63 -12.16 4.11
C ASP A 227 -10.50 -13.43 3.26
N VAL A 228 -9.44 -13.47 2.49
CA VAL A 228 -8.99 -14.64 1.73
C VAL A 228 -7.52 -14.88 2.04
N ARG A 229 -7.22 -16.10 2.46
CA ARG A 229 -5.84 -16.54 2.68
C ARG A 229 -5.34 -17.34 1.49
N LEU A 230 -4.22 -16.92 0.94
CA LEU A 230 -3.57 -17.53 -0.22
C LEU A 230 -2.15 -17.95 0.18
N GLY A 231 -2.04 -19.15 0.75
CA GLY A 231 -0.79 -19.57 1.38
C GLY A 231 -0.43 -18.70 2.59
N GLY A 232 0.72 -18.03 2.53
CA GLY A 232 1.15 -17.07 3.54
C GLY A 232 0.73 -15.63 3.26
N ALA A 233 0.02 -15.37 2.16
CA ALA A 233 -0.57 -14.06 1.89
C ALA A 233 -2.00 -13.99 2.44
N LEU A 234 -2.39 -12.81 2.92
CA LEU A 234 -3.71 -12.48 3.41
C LEU A 234 -4.21 -11.25 2.65
N VAL A 235 -5.35 -11.36 1.98
CA VAL A 235 -6.08 -10.22 1.41
C VAL A 235 -7.35 -10.05 2.22
N PHE A 236 -7.65 -8.84 2.62
CA PHE A 236 -8.86 -8.54 3.41
C PHE A 236 -9.57 -7.30 2.88
N ARG A 237 -10.86 -7.24 3.18
CA ARG A 237 -11.73 -6.12 2.89
C ARG A 237 -12.52 -5.74 4.13
N VAL A 238 -12.69 -4.45 4.35
CA VAL A 238 -13.56 -3.88 5.40
C VAL A 238 -14.29 -2.66 4.86
N ARG A 239 -15.38 -2.29 5.51
CA ARG A 239 -16.19 -1.12 5.16
C ARG A 239 -16.18 -0.10 6.31
N ARG A 240 -16.10 1.20 5.97
CA ARG A 240 -16.45 2.27 6.91
C ARG A 240 -17.98 2.34 7.01
N PRO A 241 -18.59 2.14 8.20
CA PRO A 241 -20.04 2.34 8.39
C PRO A 241 -20.51 3.74 8.05
#